data_dacfdfb356d62d2e766758c638a835c8
#
_entry.id   dacfdfb356d62d2e766758c638a835c8
#
_cell.length_a   1.000
_cell.length_b   1.000
_cell.length_c   1.000
_cell.angle_alpha   90.00
_cell.angle_beta   90.00
_cell.angle_gamma   90.00
#
_symmetry.space_group_name_H-M   'P 1'
#
loop_
_entity.id
_entity.type
_entity.pdbx_description
1 polymer ?
#
loop_
_entity_poly.entity_id
_entity_poly.type
_entity_poly.pdbx_seq_one_letter_code
_entity_poly.pdbx_strand_id
1 'polypeptide(L)'
;MDRLVNISFNLLIIVSSIDCATLQKAYSDRQGRHLLIRRVPAVEEFQSDIYEVFAKPYNYDLHQITAIAVLKNDEVSGEITFTQLPAGPVHIKGNITGLPLGKHGFHIHHSGDLRSGCEKLGSHFNPYFVQHGGPLDPLRHVGDIGNVEAGNDGTVEVNIIDNLVQLTGYPRGVVGRAVVITSDPDDYGRGGDANSLVDGNSGKPIVCGVIAYIK
;
A
#
# COMPACT_ATOMS: atom_id res chain seq x y z
N MET A 1 -4.77 -33.39 14.03
CA MET A 1 -6.19 -33.41 13.63
C MET A 1 -6.31 -32.50 12.41
N ASP A 2 -6.36 -33.10 11.25
CA ASP A 2 -6.43 -32.38 9.99
C ASP A 2 -7.88 -31.96 9.73
N ARG A 3 -8.12 -30.66 9.60
CA ARG A 3 -9.45 -30.18 9.18
C ARG A 3 -9.50 -30.11 7.65
N LEU A 4 -10.43 -30.86 7.08
CA LEU A 4 -10.79 -30.75 5.67
C LEU A 4 -11.69 -29.54 5.48
N VAL A 5 -11.24 -28.57 4.71
CA VAL A 5 -12.09 -27.44 4.27
C VAL A 5 -12.56 -27.74 2.86
N ASN A 6 -13.86 -27.95 2.70
CA ASN A 6 -14.49 -28.24 1.42
C ASN A 6 -14.89 -26.92 0.77
N ILE A 7 -14.14 -26.46 -0.21
CA ILE A 7 -14.52 -25.30 -1.03
C ILE A 7 -15.26 -25.84 -2.26
N SER A 8 -16.44 -25.32 -2.56
CA SER A 8 -17.44 -25.83 -3.52
C SER A 8 -17.02 -25.81 -5.00
N PHE A 9 -15.75 -26.06 -5.31
CA PHE A 9 -15.21 -26.27 -6.67
C PHE A 9 -14.27 -27.47 -6.73
N ASN A 10 -14.67 -28.66 -6.26
CA ASN A 10 -13.90 -29.91 -6.40
C ASN A 10 -12.40 -29.79 -5.99
N LEU A 11 -12.07 -28.91 -5.07
CA LEU A 11 -10.73 -28.71 -4.55
C LEU A 11 -10.65 -29.28 -3.13
N LEU A 12 -9.94 -30.38 -2.94
CA LEU A 12 -9.65 -30.92 -1.63
C LEU A 12 -8.34 -30.31 -1.13
N ILE A 13 -8.41 -29.40 -0.15
CA ILE A 13 -7.26 -28.78 0.46
C ILE A 13 -7.00 -29.44 1.80
N ILE A 14 -5.86 -30.10 1.96
CA ILE A 14 -5.42 -30.64 3.26
C ILE A 14 -4.58 -29.53 3.92
N VAL A 15 -5.12 -28.95 5.00
CA VAL A 15 -4.39 -27.96 5.80
C VAL A 15 -3.84 -28.66 7.04
N SER A 16 -2.55 -28.95 7.06
CA SER A 16 -1.87 -29.37 8.29
C SER A 16 -1.61 -28.15 9.17
N SER A 17 -1.75 -28.29 10.49
CA SER A 17 -1.62 -27.28 11.53
C SER A 17 -0.53 -26.23 11.28
N ILE A 18 -0.91 -24.95 11.41
CA ILE A 18 -0.11 -23.78 10.99
C ILE A 18 0.40 -23.07 12.24
N ASP A 19 1.71 -22.91 12.31
CA ASP A 19 2.36 -21.94 13.19
C ASP A 19 2.25 -20.53 12.63
N CYS A 20 2.10 -19.55 13.52
CA CYS A 20 1.61 -18.18 13.26
C CYS A 20 2.61 -17.24 12.56
N ALA A 21 3.66 -17.73 11.90
CA ALA A 21 4.65 -16.91 11.20
C ALA A 21 4.63 -17.21 9.71
N THR A 22 4.10 -16.26 8.93
CA THR A 22 4.26 -16.12 7.48
C THR A 22 4.33 -17.42 6.67
N LEU A 23 3.19 -18.00 6.31
CA LEU A 23 3.19 -19.23 5.53
C LEU A 23 2.78 -18.99 4.09
N GLN A 24 3.77 -19.08 3.20
CA GLN A 24 3.54 -19.48 1.83
C GLN A 24 3.50 -21.00 1.79
N LYS A 25 2.38 -21.61 1.43
CA LYS A 25 2.29 -23.03 1.11
C LYS A 25 1.93 -23.19 -0.35
N ALA A 26 2.73 -23.99 -1.04
CA ALA A 26 2.42 -24.43 -2.41
C ALA A 26 1.54 -25.68 -2.36
N TYR A 27 0.43 -25.65 -3.09
CA TYR A 27 -0.48 -26.78 -3.26
C TYR A 27 -0.56 -27.17 -4.73
N SER A 28 -0.82 -28.45 -5.02
CA SER A 28 -1.19 -28.91 -6.35
C SER A 28 -2.67 -29.29 -6.36
N ASP A 29 -3.42 -28.79 -7.34
CA ASP A 29 -4.76 -29.29 -7.57
C ASP A 29 -4.72 -30.65 -8.32
N ARG A 30 -5.91 -31.29 -8.47
CA ARG A 30 -6.02 -32.57 -9.17
C ARG A 30 -5.61 -32.53 -10.65
N GLN A 31 -5.42 -31.34 -11.22
CA GLN A 31 -4.98 -31.12 -12.60
C GLN A 31 -3.48 -30.77 -12.66
N GLY A 32 -2.74 -30.90 -11.55
CA GLY A 32 -1.32 -30.61 -11.47
C GLY A 32 -0.99 -29.11 -11.47
N ARG A 33 -1.98 -28.22 -11.31
CA ARG A 33 -1.74 -26.80 -11.19
C ARG A 33 -1.23 -26.49 -9.79
N HIS A 34 -0.14 -25.77 -9.71
CA HIS A 34 0.40 -25.32 -8.42
C HIS A 34 -0.35 -24.05 -7.97
N LEU A 35 -0.89 -24.11 -6.77
CA LEU A 35 -1.56 -22.98 -6.12
C LEU A 35 -0.64 -22.44 -5.02
N LEU A 36 -0.41 -21.15 -5.01
CA LEU A 36 0.24 -20.45 -3.91
C LEU A 36 -0.86 -19.76 -3.08
N ILE A 37 -0.98 -20.15 -1.81
CA ILE A 37 -1.91 -19.51 -0.87
C ILE A 37 -1.07 -18.70 0.11
N ARG A 38 -1.31 -17.40 0.13
CA ARG A 38 -0.72 -16.46 1.08
C ARG A 38 -1.77 -16.03 2.08
N ARG A 39 -1.46 -16.18 3.37
CA ARG A 39 -2.23 -15.52 4.42
C ARG A 39 -1.77 -14.07 4.52
N VAL A 40 -2.70 -13.13 4.33
CA VAL A 40 -2.49 -11.75 4.71
C VAL A 40 -2.86 -11.65 6.18
N PRO A 41 -1.96 -11.26 7.11
CA PRO A 41 -2.32 -11.10 8.50
C PRO A 41 -3.43 -10.04 8.56
N ALA A 42 -4.65 -10.49 8.78
CA ALA A 42 -5.70 -9.62 9.26
C ALA A 42 -5.44 -9.37 10.75
N VAL A 43 -5.83 -8.22 11.22
CA VAL A 43 -5.73 -7.81 12.63
C VAL A 43 -6.25 -8.93 13.53
N GLU A 44 -5.59 -9.16 14.65
CA GLU A 44 -5.86 -10.29 15.58
C GLU A 44 -7.31 -10.41 16.07
N GLU A 45 -8.15 -9.37 15.88
CA GLU A 45 -9.56 -9.36 16.32
C GLU A 45 -10.58 -9.52 15.18
N PHE A 46 -10.15 -9.64 13.91
CA PHE A 46 -11.08 -9.85 12.79
C PHE A 46 -11.22 -11.34 12.49
N GLN A 47 -12.46 -11.87 12.56
CA GLN A 47 -12.77 -13.30 12.37
C GLN A 47 -12.65 -13.80 10.92
N SER A 48 -12.14 -13.02 9.99
CA SER A 48 -11.93 -13.42 8.61
C SER A 48 -10.49 -13.28 8.17
N ASP A 49 -9.82 -14.41 7.99
CA ASP A 49 -8.54 -14.44 7.29
C ASP A 49 -8.75 -14.16 5.80
N ILE A 50 -8.05 -13.19 5.26
CA ILE A 50 -8.00 -12.95 3.82
C ILE A 50 -6.95 -13.87 3.21
N TYR A 51 -7.36 -14.74 2.29
CA TYR A 51 -6.47 -15.62 1.55
C TYR A 51 -6.38 -15.16 0.09
N GLU A 52 -5.17 -14.90 -0.36
CA GLU A 52 -4.89 -14.72 -1.79
C GLU A 52 -4.50 -16.07 -2.38
N VAL A 53 -5.28 -16.54 -3.36
CA VAL A 53 -5.03 -17.81 -4.06
C VAL A 53 -4.50 -17.51 -5.46
N PHE A 54 -3.30 -17.94 -5.74
CA PHE A 54 -2.66 -17.75 -7.04
C PHE A 54 -2.52 -19.11 -7.74
N ALA A 55 -3.09 -19.25 -8.94
CA ALA A 55 -2.91 -20.44 -9.77
C ALA A 55 -1.71 -20.25 -10.71
N LYS A 56 -0.72 -21.16 -10.64
CA LYS A 56 0.32 -21.24 -11.69
C LYS A 56 -0.33 -21.61 -13.04
N PRO A 57 0.07 -21.06 -14.18
CA PRO A 57 1.47 -20.96 -14.59
C PRO A 57 2.06 -19.55 -14.57
N TYR A 58 1.69 -18.70 -13.64
CA TYR A 58 2.49 -17.49 -13.52
C TYR A 58 3.84 -17.89 -12.91
N ASN A 59 4.90 -17.89 -13.72
CA ASN A 59 6.22 -17.68 -13.19
C ASN A 59 6.16 -16.37 -12.44
N TYR A 60 5.97 -16.44 -11.11
CA TYR A 60 6.38 -15.34 -10.28
C TYR A 60 7.90 -15.30 -10.46
N ASP A 61 8.33 -14.50 -11.41
CA ASP A 61 9.69 -14.04 -11.42
C ASP A 61 9.92 -13.51 -10.01
N LEU A 62 10.78 -14.20 -9.26
CA LEU A 62 11.18 -13.79 -7.91
C LEU A 62 12.01 -12.49 -7.97
N HIS A 63 11.78 -11.69 -9.00
CA HIS A 63 12.47 -10.43 -9.22
C HIS A 63 11.84 -9.34 -8.38
N GLN A 64 12.72 -8.54 -7.84
CA GLN A 64 12.38 -7.27 -7.25
C GLN A 64 11.59 -6.43 -8.25
N ILE A 65 10.42 -5.95 -7.85
CA ILE A 65 9.62 -5.04 -8.66
C ILE A 65 9.92 -3.63 -8.18
N THR A 66 10.19 -2.73 -9.11
CA THR A 66 10.48 -1.33 -8.80
C THR A 66 9.55 -0.40 -9.57
N ALA A 67 9.06 0.62 -8.88
CA ALA A 67 8.26 1.67 -9.45
C ALA A 67 8.75 3.03 -8.92
N ILE A 68 8.45 4.10 -9.63
CA ILE A 68 8.81 5.46 -9.29
C ILE A 68 7.61 6.39 -9.39
N ALA A 69 7.54 7.39 -8.52
CA ALA A 69 6.70 8.56 -8.68
C ALA A 69 7.59 9.80 -8.74
N VAL A 70 7.47 10.57 -9.81
CA VAL A 70 8.15 11.86 -9.96
C VAL A 70 7.19 12.95 -9.50
N LEU A 71 7.57 13.67 -8.46
CA LEU A 71 6.85 14.79 -7.88
C LEU A 71 7.45 16.08 -8.43
N LYS A 72 6.65 16.87 -9.13
CA LYS A 72 7.16 18.11 -9.71
C LYS A 72 6.08 19.15 -9.94
N ASN A 73 6.34 20.36 -9.45
CA ASN A 73 5.67 21.60 -9.83
C ASN A 73 6.69 22.74 -9.86
N ASP A 74 6.26 24.00 -9.78
CA ASP A 74 7.17 25.16 -9.86
C ASP A 74 8.06 25.30 -8.60
N GLU A 75 7.62 24.79 -7.46
CA GLU A 75 8.29 24.97 -6.16
C GLU A 75 8.91 23.65 -5.65
N VAL A 76 8.24 22.53 -5.86
CA VAL A 76 8.59 21.23 -5.30
C VAL A 76 9.11 20.29 -6.38
N SER A 77 10.23 19.62 -6.11
CA SER A 77 10.79 18.58 -6.97
C SER A 77 11.25 17.40 -6.13
N GLY A 78 10.97 16.17 -6.61
CA GLY A 78 11.41 14.97 -5.94
C GLY A 78 11.09 13.69 -6.70
N GLU A 79 11.72 12.62 -6.28
CA GLU A 79 11.49 11.28 -6.81
C GLU A 79 11.32 10.30 -5.65
N ILE A 80 10.26 9.50 -5.72
CA ILE A 80 9.96 8.46 -4.75
C ILE A 80 10.02 7.11 -5.44
N THR A 81 10.95 6.28 -5.03
CA THR A 81 11.11 4.91 -5.51
C THR A 81 10.42 3.93 -4.58
N PHE A 82 9.66 3.03 -5.15
CA PHE A 82 8.98 1.92 -4.48
C PHE A 82 9.66 0.63 -4.90
N THR A 83 10.14 -0.13 -3.94
CA THR A 83 10.82 -1.41 -4.18
C THR A 83 10.10 -2.51 -3.43
N GLN A 84 9.55 -3.48 -4.14
CA GLN A 84 8.88 -4.64 -3.57
C GLN A 84 9.71 -5.90 -3.80
N LEU A 85 10.09 -6.55 -2.72
CA LEU A 85 10.65 -7.90 -2.76
C LEU A 85 9.53 -8.93 -2.98
N PRO A 86 9.82 -10.09 -3.57
CA PRO A 86 8.84 -11.15 -3.70
C PRO A 86 8.22 -11.48 -2.35
N ALA A 87 6.89 -11.37 -2.26
CA ALA A 87 6.13 -11.61 -1.03
C ALA A 87 6.56 -10.79 0.21
N GLY A 88 7.26 -9.68 0.01
CA GLY A 88 7.73 -8.78 1.06
C GLY A 88 6.96 -7.45 1.11
N PRO A 89 7.30 -6.60 2.10
CA PRO A 89 6.85 -5.23 2.18
C PRO A 89 7.36 -4.41 1.00
N VAL A 90 6.77 -3.23 0.82
CA VAL A 90 7.30 -2.22 -0.11
C VAL A 90 8.21 -1.28 0.64
N HIS A 91 9.43 -1.13 0.15
CA HIS A 91 10.36 -0.12 0.62
C HIS A 91 10.18 1.15 -0.22
N ILE A 92 9.82 2.25 0.42
CA ILE A 92 9.54 3.56 -0.18
C ILE A 92 10.68 4.47 0.18
N LYS A 93 11.44 4.92 -0.81
CA LYS A 93 12.62 5.79 -0.64
C LYS A 93 12.59 6.95 -1.62
N GLY A 94 13.13 8.07 -1.19
CA GLY A 94 13.34 9.19 -2.10
C GLY A 94 13.72 10.46 -1.39
N ASN A 95 13.96 11.49 -2.21
CA ASN A 95 14.26 12.83 -1.73
C ASN A 95 13.27 13.81 -2.38
N ILE A 96 12.79 14.74 -1.58
CA ILE A 96 11.91 15.83 -2.02
C ILE A 96 12.55 17.15 -1.59
N THR A 97 12.50 18.15 -2.42
CA THR A 97 12.99 19.50 -2.14
C THR A 97 11.90 20.53 -2.41
N GLY A 98 11.97 21.66 -1.73
CA GLY A 98 11.05 22.78 -1.93
C GLY A 98 9.74 22.70 -1.12
N LEU A 99 9.62 21.76 -0.18
CA LEU A 99 8.48 21.73 0.73
C LEU A 99 8.60 22.80 1.82
N PRO A 100 7.50 23.37 2.28
CA PRO A 100 7.48 24.21 3.48
C PRO A 100 8.04 23.46 4.69
N LEU A 101 8.64 24.20 5.63
CA LEU A 101 9.12 23.63 6.88
C LEU A 101 7.98 22.96 7.67
N GLY A 102 8.21 21.74 8.12
CA GLY A 102 7.30 21.00 9.00
C GLY A 102 6.82 19.69 8.42
N LYS A 103 5.76 19.17 9.03
CA LYS A 103 5.17 17.88 8.65
C LYS A 103 4.11 18.06 7.58
N HIS A 104 4.07 17.12 6.67
CA HIS A 104 3.14 17.05 5.54
C HIS A 104 2.60 15.64 5.42
N GLY A 105 1.28 15.51 5.22
CA GLY A 105 0.69 14.21 4.92
C GLY A 105 1.28 13.63 3.64
N PHE A 106 1.54 12.33 3.65
CA PHE A 106 2.10 11.56 2.56
C PHE A 106 1.18 10.38 2.29
N HIS A 107 0.46 10.44 1.16
CA HIS A 107 -0.60 9.49 0.86
C HIS A 107 -0.53 8.98 -0.57
N ILE A 108 -1.20 7.83 -0.80
CA ILE A 108 -1.49 7.34 -2.15
C ILE A 108 -2.98 7.49 -2.39
N HIS A 109 -3.37 8.24 -3.41
CA HIS A 109 -4.75 8.50 -3.77
C HIS A 109 -5.30 7.44 -4.74
N HIS A 110 -6.63 7.40 -4.86
CA HIS A 110 -7.35 6.39 -5.63
C HIS A 110 -7.01 6.46 -7.14
N SER A 111 -6.87 7.66 -7.69
CA SER A 111 -6.59 7.88 -9.12
C SER A 111 -5.15 8.34 -9.36
N GLY A 112 -4.60 8.00 -10.53
CA GLY A 112 -3.37 8.57 -11.08
C GLY A 112 -3.63 9.54 -12.25
N ASP A 113 -4.87 10.00 -12.43
CA ASP A 113 -5.23 10.91 -13.53
C ASP A 113 -4.87 12.36 -13.18
N LEU A 114 -3.70 12.81 -13.61
CA LEU A 114 -3.19 14.15 -13.36
C LEU A 114 -3.73 15.23 -14.34
N ARG A 115 -4.61 14.90 -15.26
CA ARG A 115 -5.14 15.87 -16.26
C ARG A 115 -5.84 17.08 -15.63
N SER A 116 -6.35 16.92 -14.42
CA SER A 116 -7.02 17.99 -13.64
C SER A 116 -6.22 18.42 -12.41
N GLY A 117 -4.91 18.14 -12.38
CA GLY A 117 -4.05 18.44 -11.25
C GLY A 117 -4.22 17.48 -10.08
N CYS A 118 -3.59 17.81 -8.96
CA CYS A 118 -3.55 16.96 -7.77
C CYS A 118 -4.86 16.92 -6.97
N GLU A 119 -5.75 17.90 -7.14
CA GLU A 119 -6.99 18.00 -6.34
C GLU A 119 -8.10 17.03 -6.76
N LYS A 120 -7.98 16.39 -7.93
CA LYS A 120 -9.03 15.50 -8.48
C LYS A 120 -8.62 14.02 -8.52
N LEU A 121 -7.71 13.64 -7.65
CA LEU A 121 -7.22 12.27 -7.57
C LEU A 121 -8.12 11.33 -6.74
N GLY A 122 -9.24 11.84 -6.24
CA GLY A 122 -10.13 11.13 -5.32
C GLY A 122 -9.58 11.10 -3.89
N SER A 123 -10.19 10.29 -3.05
CA SER A 123 -9.74 10.06 -1.67
C SER A 123 -8.49 9.18 -1.62
N HIS A 124 -7.95 8.99 -0.42
CA HIS A 124 -6.90 8.00 -0.17
C HIS A 124 -7.30 6.62 -0.70
N PHE A 125 -6.34 5.87 -1.21
CA PHE A 125 -6.59 4.55 -1.75
C PHE A 125 -7.05 3.57 -0.66
N ASN A 126 -8.34 3.26 -0.65
CA ASN A 126 -9.02 2.50 0.38
C ASN A 126 -9.84 1.34 -0.22
N PRO A 127 -9.21 0.24 -0.64
CA PRO A 127 -9.92 -0.90 -1.23
C PRO A 127 -10.75 -1.70 -0.21
N TYR A 128 -10.56 -1.47 1.08
CA TYR A 128 -11.24 -2.20 2.16
C TYR A 128 -12.35 -1.41 2.84
N PHE A 129 -12.56 -0.13 2.45
CA PHE A 129 -13.61 0.73 3.01
C PHE A 129 -13.53 0.90 4.53
N VAL A 130 -12.33 0.95 5.06
CA VAL A 130 -12.04 1.22 6.48
C VAL A 130 -11.86 2.71 6.73
N GLN A 131 -11.76 3.12 7.99
CA GLN A 131 -11.46 4.49 8.36
C GLN A 131 -9.97 4.81 8.15
N HIS A 132 -9.67 6.10 8.02
CA HIS A 132 -8.31 6.62 7.98
C HIS A 132 -7.56 6.32 9.28
N GLY A 133 -6.25 6.07 9.16
CA GLY A 133 -5.39 5.82 10.30
C GLY A 133 -3.91 6.03 9.99
N GLY A 134 -3.08 5.97 11.01
CA GLY A 134 -1.63 6.10 10.87
C GLY A 134 -0.96 4.82 10.33
N PRO A 135 0.31 4.91 9.89
CA PRO A 135 1.02 3.79 9.24
C PRO A 135 1.22 2.55 10.14
N LEU A 136 1.11 2.70 11.45
CA LEU A 136 1.21 1.60 12.42
C LEU A 136 -0.16 1.10 12.88
N ASP A 137 -1.26 1.73 12.45
CA ASP A 137 -2.59 1.31 12.83
C ASP A 137 -2.98 0.05 12.07
N PRO A 138 -3.61 -0.90 12.77
CA PRO A 138 -4.04 -2.16 12.16
C PRO A 138 -5.16 -1.95 11.13
N LEU A 139 -6.00 -0.93 11.33
CA LEU A 139 -7.01 -0.49 10.38
C LEU A 139 -6.64 0.90 9.87
N ARG A 140 -6.32 0.97 8.58
CA ARG A 140 -6.04 2.18 7.83
C ARG A 140 -6.25 1.95 6.35
N HIS A 141 -6.31 3.01 5.58
CA HIS A 141 -6.31 2.88 4.12
C HIS A 141 -4.98 2.29 3.63
N VAL A 142 -4.99 1.63 2.50
CA VAL A 142 -3.73 1.19 1.85
C VAL A 142 -2.87 2.42 1.49
N GLY A 143 -3.52 3.54 1.19
CA GLY A 143 -2.88 4.80 0.85
C GLY A 143 -2.39 5.65 2.02
N ASP A 144 -2.61 5.26 3.28
CA ASP A 144 -2.20 6.04 4.45
C ASP A 144 -0.74 5.74 4.81
N ILE A 145 0.20 6.44 4.19
CA ILE A 145 1.64 6.23 4.40
C ILE A 145 2.15 7.04 5.60
N GLY A 146 1.41 8.08 6.00
CA GLY A 146 1.68 8.89 7.19
C GLY A 146 2.19 10.28 6.87
N ASN A 147 3.22 10.73 7.57
CA ASN A 147 3.81 12.06 7.38
C ASN A 147 5.25 11.98 6.90
N VAL A 148 5.64 12.96 6.11
CA VAL A 148 7.04 13.33 5.86
C VAL A 148 7.34 14.64 6.56
N GLU A 149 8.60 14.90 6.92
CA GLU A 149 8.99 16.11 7.65
C GLU A 149 10.10 16.85 6.89
N ALA A 150 9.78 18.09 6.47
CA ALA A 150 10.71 18.95 5.79
C ALA A 150 11.54 19.74 6.79
N GLY A 151 12.86 19.76 6.55
CA GLY A 151 13.80 20.58 7.31
C GLY A 151 13.73 22.06 6.94
N ASN A 152 14.58 22.88 7.59
CA ASN A 152 14.67 24.31 7.32
C ASN A 152 15.10 24.66 5.88
N ASP A 153 15.71 23.73 5.19
CA ASP A 153 16.13 23.84 3.80
C ASP A 153 15.07 23.36 2.80
N GLY A 154 13.89 22.96 3.30
CA GLY A 154 12.80 22.44 2.50
C GLY A 154 13.05 21.03 1.96
N THR A 155 14.04 20.32 2.50
CA THR A 155 14.36 18.96 2.06
C THR A 155 13.72 17.89 2.94
N VAL A 156 13.35 16.78 2.31
CA VAL A 156 12.82 15.58 2.96
C VAL A 156 13.57 14.38 2.43
N GLU A 157 14.04 13.53 3.33
CA GLU A 157 14.48 12.17 3.03
C GLU A 157 13.36 11.19 3.40
N VAL A 158 12.82 10.48 2.40
CA VAL A 158 11.83 9.45 2.60
C VAL A 158 12.52 8.10 2.73
N ASN A 159 12.24 7.36 3.81
CA ASN A 159 12.74 6.00 4.02
C ASN A 159 11.74 5.20 4.86
N ILE A 160 10.75 4.62 4.21
CA ILE A 160 9.60 3.97 4.83
C ILE A 160 9.52 2.52 4.36
N ILE A 161 9.18 1.60 5.27
CA ILE A 161 8.83 0.22 4.96
C ILE A 161 7.34 0.05 5.23
N ASP A 162 6.57 -0.22 4.19
CA ASP A 162 5.13 -0.40 4.28
C ASP A 162 4.72 -1.85 3.97
N ASN A 163 3.95 -2.44 4.89
CA ASN A 163 3.52 -3.83 4.81
C ASN A 163 2.17 -4.01 4.09
N LEU A 164 1.42 -2.92 3.88
CA LEU A 164 0.08 -2.97 3.32
C LEU A 164 0.07 -2.68 1.82
N VAL A 165 0.87 -1.71 1.38
CA VAL A 165 1.04 -1.37 -0.04
C VAL A 165 1.60 -2.56 -0.81
N GLN A 166 1.13 -2.72 -2.05
CA GLN A 166 1.72 -3.63 -3.04
C GLN A 166 1.91 -2.88 -4.37
N LEU A 167 2.95 -3.20 -5.12
CA LEU A 167 3.13 -2.61 -6.45
C LEU A 167 2.18 -3.25 -7.47
N THR A 168 1.91 -4.54 -7.32
CA THR A 168 1.06 -5.31 -8.24
C THR A 168 -0.03 -6.05 -7.49
N GLY A 169 -1.05 -6.46 -8.23
CA GLY A 169 -2.08 -7.35 -7.72
C GLY A 169 -3.27 -6.63 -7.08
N TYR A 170 -4.39 -7.31 -7.13
CA TYR A 170 -5.62 -6.88 -6.51
C TYR A 170 -5.70 -7.43 -5.08
N PRO A 171 -6.22 -6.71 -4.09
CA PRO A 171 -6.80 -5.37 -4.19
C PRO A 171 -5.85 -4.20 -3.87
N ARG A 172 -4.58 -4.44 -3.52
CA ARG A 172 -3.66 -3.46 -2.92
C ARG A 172 -2.64 -2.82 -3.89
N GLY A 173 -2.72 -3.15 -5.18
CA GLY A 173 -1.81 -2.63 -6.20
C GLY A 173 -1.90 -1.11 -6.35
N VAL A 174 -0.74 -0.43 -6.27
CA VAL A 174 -0.67 1.04 -6.30
C VAL A 174 -0.10 1.61 -7.59
N VAL A 175 0.49 0.80 -8.46
CA VAL A 175 0.96 1.28 -9.77
C VAL A 175 -0.20 1.79 -10.60
N GLY A 176 -0.05 2.98 -11.19
CA GLY A 176 -1.10 3.72 -11.88
C GLY A 176 -1.91 4.66 -11.00
N ARG A 177 -1.68 4.68 -9.68
CA ARG A 177 -2.23 5.64 -8.72
C ARG A 177 -1.25 6.78 -8.50
N ALA A 178 -1.64 7.81 -7.74
CA ALA A 178 -0.77 8.93 -7.46
C ALA A 178 -0.35 8.99 -5.99
N VAL A 179 0.93 9.28 -5.79
CA VAL A 179 1.44 9.83 -4.54
C VAL A 179 1.04 11.28 -4.44
N VAL A 180 0.65 11.71 -3.23
CA VAL A 180 0.29 13.08 -2.91
C VAL A 180 0.99 13.50 -1.62
N ILE A 181 1.57 14.70 -1.63
CA ILE A 181 2.04 15.41 -0.44
C ILE A 181 1.06 16.54 -0.17
N THR A 182 0.63 16.69 1.08
CA THR A 182 -0.38 17.67 1.49
C THR A 182 0.19 18.83 2.30
N SER A 183 -0.60 19.91 2.45
CA SER A 183 -0.16 21.16 3.11
C SER A 183 0.02 21.01 4.61
N ASP A 184 -0.79 20.17 5.24
CA ASP A 184 -0.85 20.04 6.69
C ASP A 184 -0.44 18.64 7.13
N PRO A 185 -0.03 18.47 8.38
CA PRO A 185 0.27 17.15 8.94
C PRO A 185 -0.99 16.28 8.99
N ASP A 186 -0.83 15.02 8.66
CA ASP A 186 -1.80 13.98 8.92
C ASP A 186 -1.90 13.72 10.44
N ASP A 187 -3.10 13.77 11.00
CA ASP A 187 -3.38 13.53 12.42
C ASP A 187 -3.61 12.06 12.77
N TYR A 188 -3.52 11.17 11.76
CA TYR A 188 -3.66 9.71 11.89
C TYR A 188 -5.03 9.24 12.38
N GLY A 189 -6.09 10.00 12.10
CA GLY A 189 -7.43 9.69 12.60
C GLY A 189 -7.64 10.06 14.07
N ARG A 190 -6.75 10.89 14.65
CA ARG A 190 -6.76 11.25 16.08
C ARG A 190 -7.18 12.69 16.34
N GLY A 191 -7.61 13.43 15.32
CA GLY A 191 -8.05 14.83 15.43
C GLY A 191 -9.37 15.02 16.16
N GLY A 192 -10.16 13.95 16.31
CA GLY A 192 -11.41 13.97 17.09
C GLY A 192 -12.63 14.50 16.32
N ASP A 193 -12.52 14.70 15.02
CA ASP A 193 -13.61 15.12 14.13
C ASP A 193 -13.80 14.13 12.97
N ALA A 194 -14.86 14.34 12.16
CA ALA A 194 -15.21 13.44 11.09
C ALA A 194 -14.17 13.41 9.95
N ASN A 195 -13.53 14.54 9.63
CA ASN A 195 -12.53 14.60 8.55
C ASN A 195 -11.25 13.87 8.94
N SER A 196 -10.89 13.90 10.22
CA SER A 196 -9.77 13.11 10.75
C SER A 196 -9.89 11.62 10.38
N LEU A 197 -11.12 11.07 10.43
CA LEU A 197 -11.38 9.67 10.08
C LEU A 197 -11.49 9.42 8.56
N VAL A 198 -11.40 10.46 7.74
CA VAL A 198 -11.49 10.38 6.27
C VAL A 198 -10.14 10.61 5.60
N ASP A 199 -9.42 11.67 5.99
CA ASP A 199 -8.19 12.12 5.35
C ASP A 199 -7.10 12.63 6.31
N GLY A 200 -7.32 12.48 7.63
CA GLY A 200 -6.37 12.90 8.65
C GLY A 200 -6.19 14.40 8.78
N ASN A 201 -7.17 15.22 8.32
CA ASN A 201 -7.09 16.68 8.32
C ASN A 201 -5.83 17.23 7.64
N SER A 202 -5.28 16.49 6.67
CA SER A 202 -3.97 16.75 6.08
C SER A 202 -3.93 17.94 5.09
N GLY A 203 -5.06 18.62 4.89
CA GLY A 203 -5.13 19.81 4.08
C GLY A 203 -5.17 19.55 2.58
N LYS A 204 -4.64 20.49 1.78
CA LYS A 204 -4.69 20.42 0.32
C LYS A 204 -3.43 19.79 -0.27
N PRO A 205 -3.52 19.15 -1.44
CA PRO A 205 -2.36 18.69 -2.17
C PRO A 205 -1.40 19.84 -2.51
N ILE A 206 -0.11 19.69 -2.19
CA ILE A 206 0.98 20.57 -2.64
C ILE A 206 1.53 20.05 -3.96
N VAL A 207 1.85 18.75 -4.03
CA VAL A 207 2.44 18.11 -5.19
C VAL A 207 1.99 16.66 -5.28
N CYS A 208 1.94 16.13 -6.49
CA CYS A 208 1.60 14.74 -6.75
C CYS A 208 2.40 14.16 -7.92
N GLY A 209 2.45 12.83 -7.99
CA GLY A 209 3.09 12.11 -9.09
C GLY A 209 2.52 10.71 -9.25
N VAL A 210 2.42 10.23 -10.49
CA VAL A 210 1.92 8.89 -10.78
C VAL A 210 2.99 7.85 -10.47
N ILE A 211 2.60 6.77 -9.81
CA ILE A 211 3.45 5.62 -9.57
C ILE A 211 3.50 4.76 -10.83
N ALA A 212 4.66 4.68 -11.46
CA ALA A 212 4.89 3.95 -12.69
C ALA A 212 6.05 2.95 -12.55
N TYR A 213 5.98 1.84 -13.30
CA TYR A 213 7.10 0.90 -13.33
C TYR A 213 8.35 1.53 -13.92
N ILE A 214 9.50 1.17 -13.35
CA ILE A 214 10.81 1.45 -13.94
C ILE A 214 11.15 0.30 -14.90
N LYS A 215 11.64 0.66 -16.09
CA LYS A 215 12.18 -0.31 -17.05
C LYS A 215 13.55 -0.78 -16.62
#